data_291ed8108d274ac7dac35248a6ea1bd5
#
_entry.id   291ed8108d274ac7dac35248a6ea1bd5
#
_cell.length_a   1.000
_cell.length_b   1.000
_cell.length_c   1.000
_cell.angle_alpha   90.00
_cell.angle_beta   90.00
_cell.angle_gamma   90.00
#
_symmetry.space_group_name_H-M   'P 1'
#
loop_
_entity.id
_entity.type
_entity.pdbx_description
1 polymer ?
#
loop_
_entity_poly.entity_id
_entity_poly.type
_entity_poly.pdbx_seq_one_letter_code
_entity_poly.pdbx_strand_id
1 'polypeptide(L)'
;MPVELTDVMLKQLEEIGYIIIPEYYTGKQLQEMQVAQRNILPTWNQVKNNPPTNRSILVEFPPSEISLLHGIVDHQAWGFGRKWLKTDQIHFRAGCMIARYPSFKGGGIGSDTSGLHLDNGNNSLLPMSETHREFGQLVFWIHLESVDADQAPLRLLSKINAGDMSKCEPLVCSAGTLCVFTNYTLHSASDYLRLDGQRFTWGFALGRADHYWEGFRHYTDKGLDPAFSKFIGSLSAKEREIFRFPPAGHSYYTPQTLAALEKQYPGWNSKEEY
;
A
#
# COMPACT_ATOMS: atom_id res chain seq x y z
N MET A 1 17.55 -12.50 -9.19
CA MET A 1 16.45 -12.28 -10.14
C MET A 1 15.31 -11.71 -9.32
N PRO A 2 14.51 -10.76 -9.81
CA PRO A 2 13.35 -10.29 -9.07
C PRO A 2 12.42 -11.48 -8.76
N VAL A 3 11.82 -11.46 -7.59
CA VAL A 3 10.88 -12.51 -7.16
C VAL A 3 9.61 -12.37 -7.99
N GLU A 4 9.16 -13.45 -8.63
CA GLU A 4 7.96 -13.45 -9.46
C GLU A 4 6.71 -13.74 -8.61
N LEU A 5 5.63 -13.00 -8.83
CA LEU A 5 4.32 -13.23 -8.22
C LEU A 5 3.57 -14.32 -9.02
N THR A 6 3.45 -15.50 -8.45
CA THR A 6 3.00 -16.72 -9.13
C THR A 6 1.54 -17.11 -8.84
N ASP A 7 0.98 -18.00 -9.65
CA ASP A 7 -0.36 -18.56 -9.43
C ASP A 7 -0.42 -19.45 -8.15
N VAL A 8 0.72 -19.99 -7.70
CA VAL A 8 0.79 -20.68 -6.41
C VAL A 8 0.56 -19.71 -5.25
N MET A 9 1.12 -18.51 -5.34
CA MET A 9 0.89 -17.45 -4.35
C MET A 9 -0.56 -16.94 -4.36
N LEU A 10 -1.25 -16.94 -5.52
CA LEU A 10 -2.70 -16.64 -5.57
C LEU A 10 -3.52 -17.67 -4.79
N LYS A 11 -3.20 -18.97 -4.93
CA LYS A 11 -3.86 -20.03 -4.14
C LYS A 11 -3.57 -19.87 -2.66
N GLN A 12 -2.32 -19.61 -2.30
CA GLN A 12 -1.96 -19.33 -0.91
C GLN A 12 -2.73 -18.13 -0.34
N LEU A 13 -2.84 -17.04 -1.09
CA LEU A 13 -3.62 -15.87 -0.70
C LEU A 13 -5.11 -16.22 -0.49
N GLU A 14 -5.67 -17.08 -1.34
CA GLU A 14 -7.06 -17.55 -1.24
C GLU A 14 -7.28 -18.40 0.02
N GLU A 15 -6.36 -19.29 0.32
CA GLU A 15 -6.45 -20.24 1.44
C GLU A 15 -6.10 -19.60 2.79
N ILE A 16 -5.08 -18.75 2.83
CA ILE A 16 -4.52 -18.19 4.07
C ILE A 16 -5.01 -16.76 4.33
N GLY A 17 -5.29 -15.99 3.26
CA GLY A 17 -5.70 -14.58 3.34
C GLY A 17 -4.54 -13.59 3.17
N TYR A 18 -3.29 -14.05 3.25
CA TYR A 18 -2.11 -13.24 3.01
C TYR A 18 -0.94 -14.06 2.46
N ILE A 19 0.03 -13.37 1.89
CA ILE A 19 1.33 -13.92 1.49
C ILE A 19 2.45 -12.99 1.92
N ILE A 20 3.60 -13.55 2.25
CA ILE A 20 4.81 -12.83 2.63
C ILE A 20 5.89 -13.18 1.62
N ILE A 21 6.50 -12.18 1.02
CA ILE A 21 7.49 -12.34 -0.04
C ILE A 21 8.77 -11.62 0.38
N PRO A 22 9.72 -12.35 1.00
CA PRO A 22 11.01 -11.79 1.39
C PRO A 22 11.80 -11.31 0.17
N GLU A 23 12.60 -10.26 0.35
CA GLU A 23 13.52 -9.76 -0.67
C GLU A 23 12.85 -9.41 -2.02
N TYR A 24 11.57 -9.01 -1.99
CA TYR A 24 10.85 -8.59 -3.18
C TYR A 24 11.46 -7.34 -3.80
N TYR A 25 11.78 -6.35 -2.96
CA TYR A 25 12.58 -5.18 -3.35
C TYR A 25 14.02 -5.40 -2.92
N THR A 26 14.96 -5.21 -3.85
CA THR A 26 16.39 -5.47 -3.61
C THR A 26 17.28 -4.42 -4.27
N GLY A 27 18.58 -4.47 -3.96
CA GLY A 27 19.61 -3.68 -4.64
C GLY A 27 19.35 -2.17 -4.64
N LYS A 28 19.58 -1.54 -5.78
CA LYS A 28 19.49 -0.08 -5.93
C LYS A 28 18.08 0.45 -5.67
N GLN A 29 17.06 -0.25 -6.15
CA GLN A 29 15.66 0.15 -5.94
C GLN A 29 15.30 0.24 -4.45
N LEU A 30 15.64 -0.80 -3.68
CA LEU A 30 15.41 -0.81 -2.24
C LEU A 30 16.13 0.36 -1.55
N GLN A 31 17.40 0.61 -1.91
CA GLN A 31 18.19 1.69 -1.33
C GLN A 31 17.59 3.07 -1.60
N GLU A 32 17.17 3.33 -2.84
CA GLU A 32 16.51 4.58 -3.22
C GLU A 32 15.21 4.81 -2.47
N MET A 33 14.39 3.76 -2.33
CA MET A 33 13.14 3.82 -1.57
C MET A 33 13.39 4.03 -0.06
N GLN A 34 14.43 3.40 0.50
CA GLN A 34 14.82 3.60 1.91
C GLN A 34 15.25 5.05 2.18
N VAL A 35 16.05 5.64 1.29
CA VAL A 35 16.46 7.06 1.41
C VAL A 35 15.23 7.95 1.35
N ALA A 36 14.38 7.76 0.37
CA ALA A 36 13.15 8.53 0.20
C ALA A 36 12.22 8.43 1.41
N GLN A 37 12.07 7.23 1.96
CA GLN A 37 11.27 7.02 3.16
C GLN A 37 11.80 7.81 4.38
N ARG A 38 13.12 7.84 4.55
CA ARG A 38 13.77 8.57 5.65
C ARG A 38 13.74 10.10 5.47
N ASN A 39 13.59 10.59 4.24
CA ASN A 39 13.36 12.01 3.99
C ASN A 39 11.97 12.48 4.45
N ILE A 40 11.00 11.58 4.50
CA ILE A 40 9.62 11.89 4.90
C ILE A 40 9.36 11.55 6.37
N LEU A 41 9.78 10.36 6.81
CA LEU A 41 9.54 9.87 8.17
C LEU A 41 10.78 10.08 9.03
N PRO A 42 10.71 10.92 10.07
CA PRO A 42 11.86 11.17 10.94
C PRO A 42 12.22 9.91 11.73
N THR A 43 13.51 9.72 11.95
CA THR A 43 14.03 8.66 12.82
C THR A 43 13.71 8.94 14.27
N TRP A 44 13.75 7.90 15.13
CA TRP A 44 13.54 8.06 16.56
C TRP A 44 14.50 9.09 17.18
N ASN A 45 15.76 9.08 16.78
CA ASN A 45 16.74 10.03 17.27
C ASN A 45 16.40 11.50 16.99
N GLN A 46 15.66 11.78 15.92
CA GLN A 46 15.20 13.11 15.58
C GLN A 46 13.99 13.55 16.40
N VAL A 47 13.14 12.60 16.84
CA VAL A 47 11.89 12.93 17.53
C VAL A 47 11.83 12.53 19.00
N LYS A 48 12.82 11.82 19.55
CA LYS A 48 12.78 11.28 20.92
C LYS A 48 12.60 12.33 22.02
N ASN A 49 13.05 13.57 21.79
CA ASN A 49 12.89 14.67 22.75
C ASN A 49 11.52 15.35 22.67
N ASN A 50 10.81 15.19 21.55
CA ASN A 50 9.44 15.66 21.34
C ASN A 50 8.70 14.65 20.45
N PRO A 51 8.38 13.47 20.97
CA PRO A 51 7.84 12.40 20.16
C PRO A 51 6.42 12.69 19.71
N PRO A 52 6.03 12.18 18.52
CA PRO A 52 4.69 12.39 17.99
C PRO A 52 3.61 11.78 18.89
N THR A 53 2.43 12.36 18.85
CA THR A 53 1.24 11.87 19.55
C THR A 53 1.03 10.39 19.23
N ASN A 54 0.64 9.62 20.25
CA ASN A 54 0.47 8.16 20.13
C ASN A 54 1.69 7.39 19.62
N ARG A 55 2.88 8.01 19.61
CA ARG A 55 4.13 7.41 19.12
C ARG A 55 4.03 6.91 17.67
N SER A 56 3.29 7.64 16.87
CA SER A 56 2.97 7.27 15.49
C SER A 56 2.89 8.47 14.58
N ILE A 57 3.36 8.31 13.34
CA ILE A 57 3.11 9.24 12.23
C ILE A 57 2.41 8.47 11.13
N LEU A 58 1.38 9.08 10.55
CA LEU A 58 0.74 8.65 9.33
C LEU A 58 0.93 9.73 8.27
N VAL A 59 1.48 9.33 7.13
CA VAL A 59 1.55 10.18 5.93
C VAL A 59 0.68 9.54 4.86
N GLU A 60 -0.35 10.25 4.47
CA GLU A 60 -1.27 9.79 3.42
C GLU A 60 -0.64 9.92 2.04
N PHE A 61 -1.11 9.13 1.10
CA PHE A 61 -0.73 9.24 -0.31
C PHE A 61 -1.20 10.60 -0.90
N PRO A 62 -0.41 11.26 -1.76
CA PRO A 62 0.90 10.84 -2.25
C PRO A 62 2.05 11.30 -1.33
N PRO A 63 3.09 10.48 -1.14
CA PRO A 63 4.31 10.93 -0.50
C PRO A 63 5.05 11.92 -1.40
N SER A 64 5.85 12.82 -0.79
CA SER A 64 6.59 13.86 -1.51
C SER A 64 7.80 13.34 -2.31
N GLU A 65 8.18 12.07 -2.14
CA GLU A 65 9.37 11.47 -2.75
C GLU A 65 9.00 10.58 -3.94
N ILE A 66 9.49 10.95 -5.12
CA ILE A 66 9.13 10.30 -6.38
C ILE A 66 9.55 8.83 -6.47
N SER A 67 10.65 8.43 -5.85
CA SER A 67 11.10 7.03 -5.84
C SER A 67 10.13 6.10 -5.11
N LEU A 68 9.44 6.59 -4.08
CA LEU A 68 8.37 5.84 -3.42
C LEU A 68 7.12 5.75 -4.33
N LEU A 69 6.82 6.79 -5.07
CA LEU A 69 5.71 6.79 -6.04
C LEU A 69 5.98 5.78 -7.16
N HIS A 70 7.18 5.76 -7.72
CA HIS A 70 7.57 4.75 -8.71
C HIS A 70 7.55 3.31 -8.15
N GLY A 71 7.75 3.13 -6.86
CA GLY A 71 7.63 1.81 -6.22
C GLY A 71 6.23 1.19 -6.29
N ILE A 72 5.18 1.98 -6.56
CA ILE A 72 3.82 1.49 -6.79
C ILE A 72 3.61 1.06 -8.26
N VAL A 73 4.42 1.56 -9.17
CA VAL A 73 4.37 1.16 -10.59
C VAL A 73 5.08 -0.18 -10.75
N ASP A 74 4.39 -1.21 -10.29
CA ASP A 74 4.86 -2.58 -10.28
C ASP A 74 3.91 -3.45 -11.11
N HIS A 75 4.33 -3.74 -12.33
CA HIS A 75 3.53 -4.51 -13.28
C HIS A 75 3.26 -5.95 -12.82
N GLN A 76 4.13 -6.54 -11.99
CA GLN A 76 3.89 -7.86 -11.40
C GLN A 76 2.79 -7.77 -10.34
N ALA A 77 2.89 -6.81 -9.41
CA ALA A 77 1.86 -6.56 -8.40
C ALA A 77 0.51 -6.24 -9.06
N TRP A 78 0.50 -5.43 -10.12
CA TRP A 78 -0.73 -5.12 -10.86
C TRP A 78 -1.29 -6.34 -11.59
N GLY A 79 -0.46 -7.15 -12.23
CA GLY A 79 -0.87 -8.42 -12.85
C GLY A 79 -1.46 -9.40 -11.83
N PHE A 80 -0.83 -9.51 -10.67
CA PHE A 80 -1.33 -10.30 -9.56
C PHE A 80 -2.68 -9.77 -9.05
N GLY A 81 -2.81 -8.46 -8.90
CA GLY A 81 -4.07 -7.79 -8.52
C GLY A 81 -5.20 -8.05 -9.51
N ARG A 82 -4.93 -7.99 -10.84
CA ARG A 82 -5.93 -8.32 -11.88
C ARG A 82 -6.42 -9.76 -11.76
N LYS A 83 -5.50 -10.70 -11.58
CA LYS A 83 -5.86 -12.12 -11.40
C LYS A 83 -6.70 -12.32 -10.14
N TRP A 84 -6.30 -11.70 -9.02
CA TRP A 84 -7.05 -11.78 -7.77
C TRP A 84 -8.44 -11.19 -7.88
N LEU A 85 -8.56 -9.96 -8.38
CA LEU A 85 -9.81 -9.22 -8.51
C LEU A 85 -10.67 -9.72 -9.69
N LYS A 86 -10.17 -10.65 -10.51
CA LYS A 86 -10.85 -11.22 -11.67
C LYS A 86 -11.35 -10.15 -12.66
N THR A 87 -10.50 -9.16 -12.92
CA THR A 87 -10.77 -8.08 -13.87
C THR A 87 -9.48 -7.48 -14.39
N ASP A 88 -9.47 -7.05 -15.64
CA ASP A 88 -8.37 -6.26 -16.20
C ASP A 88 -8.43 -4.78 -15.79
N GLN A 89 -9.61 -4.32 -15.35
CA GLN A 89 -9.84 -2.95 -14.94
C GLN A 89 -9.65 -2.81 -13.43
N ILE A 90 -8.42 -2.53 -13.04
CA ILE A 90 -8.07 -2.24 -11.65
C ILE A 90 -7.68 -0.77 -11.49
N HIS A 91 -7.79 -0.25 -10.27
CA HIS A 91 -7.31 1.08 -9.93
C HIS A 91 -6.60 1.12 -8.58
N PHE A 92 -5.82 2.15 -8.37
CA PHE A 92 -5.26 2.51 -7.08
C PHE A 92 -6.37 3.04 -6.15
N ARG A 93 -6.51 2.47 -4.95
CA ARG A 93 -7.54 2.85 -3.99
C ARG A 93 -7.04 3.76 -2.89
N ALA A 94 -5.93 3.40 -2.28
CA ALA A 94 -5.37 4.12 -1.15
C ALA A 94 -3.88 3.80 -1.02
N GLY A 95 -3.17 4.65 -0.29
CA GLY A 95 -1.81 4.40 0.12
C GLY A 95 -1.44 5.25 1.32
N CYS A 96 -0.50 4.76 2.11
CA CYS A 96 0.03 5.53 3.23
C CYS A 96 1.40 5.03 3.67
N MET A 97 2.14 5.92 4.33
CA MET A 97 3.34 5.57 5.07
C MET A 97 3.04 5.68 6.56
N ILE A 98 3.57 4.76 7.33
CA ILE A 98 3.37 4.74 8.77
C ILE A 98 4.72 4.60 9.47
N ALA A 99 4.98 5.47 10.45
CA ALA A 99 6.04 5.30 11.43
C ALA A 99 5.46 4.86 12.78
N ARG A 100 6.17 3.97 13.46
CA ARG A 100 5.92 3.57 14.84
C ARG A 100 7.22 3.71 15.62
N TYR A 101 7.09 4.20 16.86
CA TYR A 101 8.22 4.54 17.73
C TYR A 101 8.10 3.87 19.11
N PRO A 102 9.16 3.87 19.92
CA PRO A 102 9.12 3.36 21.29
C PRO A 102 7.90 3.81 22.08
N SER A 103 7.29 2.87 22.79
CA SER A 103 6.05 3.05 23.55
C SER A 103 4.77 3.20 22.72
N PHE A 104 4.81 2.97 21.40
CA PHE A 104 3.57 2.83 20.61
C PHE A 104 2.75 1.64 21.14
N LYS A 105 1.43 1.84 21.23
CA LYS A 105 0.47 0.81 21.63
C LYS A 105 -0.41 0.43 20.42
N GLY A 106 -0.26 -0.81 19.98
CA GLY A 106 -0.93 -1.32 18.77
C GLY A 106 -2.20 -2.12 19.03
N GLY A 107 -2.55 -2.35 20.29
CA GLY A 107 -3.64 -3.24 20.66
C GLY A 107 -3.14 -4.63 21.06
N GLY A 108 -2.45 -4.71 22.16
CA GLY A 108 -2.12 -5.88 22.96
C GLY A 108 -1.44 -7.07 22.24
N ILE A 109 -0.26 -7.42 22.69
CA ILE A 109 0.28 -8.77 22.45
C ILE A 109 -0.30 -9.67 23.53
N GLY A 110 -1.01 -10.69 23.13
CA GLY A 110 -1.16 -11.91 23.94
C GLY A 110 -2.48 -12.16 24.63
N SER A 111 -3.41 -11.24 24.77
CA SER A 111 -4.70 -11.57 25.38
C SER A 111 -5.88 -10.81 24.80
N ASP A 112 -5.60 -9.75 24.10
CA ASP A 112 -6.63 -8.87 23.62
C ASP A 112 -6.64 -8.85 22.12
N THR A 113 -7.73 -9.27 21.55
CA THR A 113 -8.06 -9.14 20.14
C THR A 113 -8.44 -7.71 19.78
N SER A 114 -8.42 -6.81 20.74
CA SER A 114 -8.63 -5.40 20.53
C SER A 114 -7.63 -4.85 19.53
N GLY A 115 -8.12 -4.18 18.51
CA GLY A 115 -7.29 -3.70 17.41
C GLY A 115 -7.23 -4.60 16.18
N LEU A 116 -7.58 -5.90 16.28
CA LEU A 116 -7.79 -6.72 15.07
C LEU A 116 -9.03 -6.22 14.32
N HIS A 117 -8.84 -5.91 13.06
CA HIS A 117 -9.88 -5.33 12.21
C HIS A 117 -9.79 -5.82 10.76
N LEU A 118 -10.83 -5.57 10.03
CA LEU A 118 -10.90 -5.72 8.58
C LEU A 118 -10.99 -4.34 7.94
N ASP A 119 -10.19 -4.09 6.92
CA ASP A 119 -10.22 -2.79 6.23
C ASP A 119 -11.57 -2.49 5.58
N ASN A 120 -12.25 -3.53 5.11
CA ASN A 120 -13.52 -3.40 4.41
C ASN A 120 -14.64 -2.80 5.28
N GLY A 121 -14.67 -3.11 6.57
CA GLY A 121 -15.73 -2.67 7.47
C GLY A 121 -15.82 -1.15 7.67
N ASN A 122 -14.73 -0.44 7.43
CA ASN A 122 -14.67 1.00 7.58
C ASN A 122 -14.88 1.78 6.28
N ASN A 123 -14.80 1.11 5.13
CA ASN A 123 -14.66 1.75 3.83
C ASN A 123 -15.73 1.34 2.82
N SER A 124 -16.62 0.45 3.17
CA SER A 124 -17.65 -0.04 2.25
C SER A 124 -19.04 -0.03 2.88
N LEU A 125 -19.98 0.51 2.15
CA LEU A 125 -21.41 0.41 2.47
C LEU A 125 -22.00 -0.95 2.05
N LEU A 126 -21.24 -1.74 1.29
CA LEU A 126 -21.65 -3.03 0.81
C LEU A 126 -21.32 -4.12 1.84
N PRO A 127 -22.18 -5.16 1.98
CA PRO A 127 -21.86 -6.31 2.81
C PRO A 127 -20.56 -6.96 2.38
N MET A 128 -19.75 -7.37 3.35
CA MET A 128 -18.54 -8.15 3.06
C MET A 128 -18.90 -9.48 2.43
N SER A 129 -18.19 -9.84 1.36
CA SER A 129 -18.30 -11.14 0.73
C SER A 129 -16.96 -11.56 0.12
N GLU A 130 -16.38 -12.62 0.62
CA GLU A 130 -15.17 -13.19 0.05
C GLU A 130 -15.39 -13.83 -1.33
N THR A 131 -16.63 -14.17 -1.66
CA THR A 131 -16.99 -14.73 -2.96
C THR A 131 -17.16 -13.66 -4.04
N HIS A 132 -17.42 -12.43 -3.63
CA HIS A 132 -17.61 -11.29 -4.52
C HIS A 132 -16.39 -10.34 -4.44
N ARG A 133 -15.31 -10.73 -5.11
CA ARG A 133 -14.05 -9.97 -5.12
C ARG A 133 -14.18 -8.59 -5.75
N GLU A 134 -15.22 -8.34 -6.51
CA GLU A 134 -15.57 -7.03 -7.08
C GLU A 134 -15.75 -5.93 -6.03
N PHE A 135 -16.07 -6.30 -4.79
CA PHE A 135 -16.19 -5.37 -3.66
C PHE A 135 -14.93 -5.36 -2.76
N GLY A 136 -13.94 -6.16 -3.12
CA GLY A 136 -12.72 -6.31 -2.38
C GLY A 136 -11.63 -5.32 -2.77
N GLN A 137 -10.59 -5.37 -1.99
CA GLN A 137 -9.32 -4.74 -2.31
C GLN A 137 -8.17 -5.69 -1.96
N LEU A 138 -7.05 -5.46 -2.60
CA LEU A 138 -5.80 -6.17 -2.31
C LEU A 138 -4.78 -5.16 -1.81
N VAL A 139 -4.27 -5.38 -0.61
CA VAL A 139 -3.32 -4.51 0.06
C VAL A 139 -1.91 -5.03 -0.16
N PHE A 140 -1.00 -4.15 -0.56
CA PHE A 140 0.42 -4.38 -0.74
C PHE A 140 1.17 -3.58 0.33
N TRP A 141 1.74 -4.27 1.31
CA TRP A 141 2.38 -3.67 2.47
C TRP A 141 3.89 -3.91 2.42
N ILE A 142 4.66 -2.85 2.28
CA ILE A 142 6.08 -2.90 1.98
C ILE A 142 6.87 -2.56 3.24
N HIS A 143 7.80 -3.44 3.61
CA HIS A 143 8.75 -3.23 4.67
C HIS A 143 10.12 -2.92 4.06
N LEU A 144 10.44 -1.63 3.92
CA LEU A 144 11.73 -1.19 3.35
C LEU A 144 12.90 -1.39 4.32
N GLU A 145 12.61 -1.49 5.63
CA GLU A 145 13.57 -1.84 6.67
C GLU A 145 13.17 -3.17 7.31
N SER A 146 14.12 -3.87 7.93
CA SER A 146 13.81 -5.09 8.69
C SER A 146 12.91 -4.78 9.87
N VAL A 147 12.06 -5.70 10.23
CA VAL A 147 11.13 -5.61 11.37
C VAL A 147 11.33 -6.81 12.27
N ASP A 148 11.71 -6.55 13.52
CA ASP A 148 11.83 -7.55 14.56
C ASP A 148 10.53 -7.67 15.39
N ALA A 149 10.44 -8.73 16.19
CA ALA A 149 9.25 -9.04 16.98
C ALA A 149 8.88 -7.96 18.01
N ASP A 150 9.84 -7.15 18.44
CA ASP A 150 9.70 -6.07 19.44
C ASP A 150 9.53 -4.67 18.83
N GLN A 151 9.44 -4.56 17.49
CA GLN A 151 9.30 -3.30 16.73
C GLN A 151 7.88 -3.07 16.18
N ALA A 152 6.85 -3.34 16.94
CA ALA A 152 5.46 -3.19 16.53
C ALA A 152 5.13 -3.88 15.19
N PRO A 153 5.49 -5.17 14.98
CA PRO A 153 5.19 -5.85 13.72
C PRO A 153 3.69 -5.84 13.41
N LEU A 154 3.35 -5.87 12.13
CA LEU A 154 2.00 -6.18 11.68
C LEU A 154 1.64 -7.59 12.16
N ARG A 155 0.45 -7.77 12.73
CA ARG A 155 -0.08 -9.08 13.08
C ARG A 155 -1.13 -9.48 12.05
N LEU A 156 -1.09 -10.73 11.64
CA LEU A 156 -1.99 -11.30 10.65
C LEU A 156 -2.63 -12.57 11.20
N LEU A 157 -3.92 -12.72 11.01
CA LEU A 157 -4.64 -13.95 11.32
C LEU A 157 -4.95 -14.71 10.03
N SER A 158 -4.40 -15.90 9.92
CA SER A 158 -4.73 -16.79 8.79
C SER A 158 -6.21 -17.17 8.80
N LYS A 159 -6.84 -17.25 7.64
CA LYS A 159 -8.21 -17.76 7.47
C LYS A 159 -8.38 -19.18 8.01
N ILE A 160 -7.34 -20.01 7.94
CA ILE A 160 -7.34 -21.36 8.49
C ILE A 160 -7.57 -21.36 10.00
N ASN A 161 -7.12 -20.29 10.67
CA ASN A 161 -7.25 -20.08 12.10
C ASN A 161 -8.43 -19.15 12.46
N ALA A 162 -9.36 -18.93 11.52
CA ALA A 162 -10.49 -18.05 11.75
C ALA A 162 -11.26 -18.45 13.01
N GLY A 163 -11.45 -17.49 13.93
CA GLY A 163 -12.07 -17.72 15.24
C GLY A 163 -11.09 -18.01 16.40
N ASP A 164 -9.83 -18.36 16.11
CA ASP A 164 -8.79 -18.50 17.14
C ASP A 164 -7.78 -17.35 17.07
N MET A 165 -8.08 -16.28 17.76
CA MET A 165 -7.25 -15.07 17.78
C MET A 165 -5.87 -15.28 18.42
N SER A 166 -5.68 -16.34 19.20
CA SER A 166 -4.38 -16.69 19.78
C SER A 166 -3.35 -17.13 18.72
N LYS A 167 -3.81 -17.47 17.52
CA LYS A 167 -3.02 -17.83 16.34
C LYS A 167 -2.62 -16.64 15.46
N CYS A 168 -2.87 -15.42 15.92
CA CYS A 168 -2.45 -14.22 15.20
C CYS A 168 -0.92 -14.07 15.27
N GLU A 169 -0.26 -14.09 14.10
CA GLU A 169 1.19 -14.13 13.99
C GLU A 169 1.78 -12.74 13.69
N PRO A 170 2.88 -12.35 14.35
CA PRO A 170 3.61 -11.14 14.01
C PRO A 170 4.43 -11.32 12.72
N LEU A 171 4.36 -10.36 11.83
CA LEU A 171 5.20 -10.30 10.64
C LEU A 171 6.61 -9.80 10.99
N VAL A 172 7.50 -10.73 11.31
CA VAL A 172 8.94 -10.49 11.43
C VAL A 172 9.57 -10.70 10.06
N CYS A 173 10.31 -9.72 9.55
CA CYS A 173 10.78 -9.79 8.18
C CYS A 173 12.07 -9.00 7.91
N SER A 174 12.79 -9.39 6.86
CA SER A 174 13.93 -8.66 6.31
C SER A 174 13.52 -7.41 5.54
N ALA A 175 14.46 -6.49 5.35
CA ALA A 175 14.27 -5.33 4.49
C ALA A 175 13.93 -5.76 3.05
N GLY A 176 13.03 -5.02 2.40
CA GLY A 176 12.56 -5.31 1.06
C GLY A 176 11.42 -6.32 0.98
N THR A 177 10.89 -6.77 2.12
CA THR A 177 9.77 -7.71 2.15
C THR A 177 8.46 -7.03 1.72
N LEU A 178 7.73 -7.71 0.84
CA LEU A 178 6.35 -7.38 0.47
C LEU A 178 5.39 -8.35 1.18
N CYS A 179 4.42 -7.80 1.90
CA CYS A 179 3.27 -8.54 2.42
C CYS A 179 2.03 -8.16 1.61
N VAL A 180 1.35 -9.15 1.02
CA VAL A 180 0.09 -8.92 0.31
C VAL A 180 -1.02 -9.59 1.09
N PHE A 181 -2.09 -8.87 1.36
CA PHE A 181 -3.25 -9.41 2.08
C PHE A 181 -4.57 -8.82 1.56
N THR A 182 -5.66 -9.55 1.82
CA THR A 182 -6.99 -9.12 1.40
C THR A 182 -7.62 -8.21 2.46
N ASN A 183 -8.58 -7.39 2.06
CA ASN A 183 -9.39 -6.61 2.99
C ASN A 183 -10.24 -7.46 3.94
N TYR A 184 -10.32 -8.77 3.74
CA TYR A 184 -10.98 -9.74 4.63
C TYR A 184 -9.99 -10.43 5.59
N THR A 185 -8.73 -10.07 5.56
CA THR A 185 -7.71 -10.60 6.47
C THR A 185 -7.73 -9.79 7.77
N LEU A 186 -8.03 -10.45 8.88
CA LEU A 186 -7.93 -9.82 10.20
C LEU A 186 -6.46 -9.48 10.48
N HIS A 187 -6.23 -8.23 10.80
CA HIS A 187 -4.88 -7.73 11.06
C HIS A 187 -4.87 -6.60 12.08
N SER A 188 -3.72 -6.34 12.67
CA SER A 188 -3.50 -5.21 13.57
C SER A 188 -2.01 -4.87 13.70
N ALA A 189 -1.69 -3.71 14.25
CA ALA A 189 -0.34 -3.43 14.71
C ALA A 189 -0.12 -4.05 16.10
N SER A 190 1.14 -4.41 16.41
CA SER A 190 1.59 -4.81 17.74
C SER A 190 2.11 -3.62 18.53
N ASP A 191 2.38 -3.82 19.82
CA ASP A 191 3.10 -2.87 20.66
C ASP A 191 4.57 -2.73 20.21
N TYR A 192 5.12 -1.54 20.33
CA TYR A 192 6.56 -1.29 20.19
C TYR A 192 7.22 -1.47 21.56
N LEU A 193 7.98 -2.55 21.73
CA LEU A 193 8.55 -2.97 23.02
C LEU A 193 9.99 -2.52 23.21
N ARG A 194 10.73 -2.28 22.13
CA ARG A 194 12.10 -1.77 22.16
C ARG A 194 12.12 -0.32 22.64
N LEU A 195 13.20 0.09 23.30
CA LEU A 195 13.35 1.45 23.86
C LEU A 195 13.90 2.47 22.86
N ASP A 196 14.38 2.00 21.73
CA ASP A 196 14.98 2.81 20.67
C ASP A 196 14.52 2.36 19.27
N GLY A 197 14.96 3.09 18.25
CA GLY A 197 14.66 2.79 16.86
C GLY A 197 13.24 3.16 16.43
N GLN A 198 12.86 2.69 15.27
CA GLN A 198 11.55 2.92 14.65
C GLN A 198 11.17 1.74 13.77
N ARG A 199 9.89 1.65 13.44
CA ARG A 199 9.39 0.80 12.34
C ARG A 199 8.67 1.67 11.34
N PHE A 200 9.12 1.62 10.09
CA PHE A 200 8.48 2.27 8.96
C PHE A 200 7.78 1.25 8.07
N THR A 201 6.65 1.62 7.53
CA THR A 201 5.93 0.86 6.50
C THR A 201 5.43 1.78 5.41
N TRP A 202 5.42 1.27 4.20
CA TRP A 202 4.82 1.90 3.03
C TRP A 202 3.82 0.92 2.42
N GLY A 203 2.63 1.37 2.07
CA GLY A 203 1.63 0.46 1.53
C GLY A 203 0.63 1.14 0.61
N PHE A 204 0.06 0.35 -0.27
CA PHE A 204 -1.02 0.76 -1.18
C PHE A 204 -2.04 -0.36 -1.36
N ALA A 205 -3.20 -0.02 -1.86
CA ALA A 205 -4.26 -0.95 -2.16
C ALA A 205 -4.77 -0.79 -3.58
N LEU A 206 -5.09 -1.92 -4.21
CA LEU A 206 -5.74 -2.00 -5.51
C LEU A 206 -7.16 -2.53 -5.35
N GLY A 207 -8.06 -2.04 -6.18
CA GLY A 207 -9.45 -2.51 -6.30
C GLY A 207 -9.90 -2.53 -7.75
N ARG A 208 -11.14 -3.01 -7.99
CA ARG A 208 -11.76 -2.97 -9.32
C ARG A 208 -12.14 -1.54 -9.68
N ALA A 209 -11.92 -1.14 -10.93
CA ALA A 209 -12.27 0.19 -11.42
C ALA A 209 -13.80 0.39 -11.55
N ASP A 210 -14.56 -0.69 -11.69
CA ASP A 210 -16.02 -0.69 -11.75
C ASP A 210 -16.71 -0.79 -10.38
N HIS A 211 -15.95 -0.73 -9.30
CA HIS A 211 -16.48 -0.67 -7.95
C HIS A 211 -16.99 0.75 -7.65
N TYR A 212 -18.28 0.90 -7.37
CA TYR A 212 -18.92 2.20 -7.19
C TYR A 212 -18.52 2.92 -5.90
N TRP A 213 -18.19 2.18 -4.85
CA TRP A 213 -17.78 2.74 -3.57
C TRP A 213 -16.30 2.46 -3.32
N GLU A 214 -15.51 3.52 -3.19
CA GLU A 214 -14.05 3.44 -3.22
C GLU A 214 -13.38 3.61 -1.87
N GLY A 215 -14.16 3.76 -0.82
CA GLY A 215 -13.61 4.10 0.47
C GLY A 215 -13.32 5.59 0.63
N PHE A 216 -12.59 5.95 1.65
CA PHE A 216 -12.56 7.31 2.19
C PHE A 216 -11.29 8.11 1.87
N ARG A 217 -10.29 7.50 1.26
CA ARG A 217 -9.01 8.18 0.99
C ARG A 217 -8.88 8.52 -0.48
N HIS A 218 -8.88 9.82 -0.75
CA HIS A 218 -8.73 10.34 -2.10
C HIS A 218 -7.39 11.07 -2.25
N TYR A 219 -6.84 10.99 -3.42
CA TYR A 219 -5.66 11.73 -3.85
C TYR A 219 -5.97 12.68 -5.01
N THR A 220 -7.23 12.78 -5.42
CA THR A 220 -7.67 13.58 -6.56
C THR A 220 -7.48 15.09 -6.36
N ASP A 221 -7.32 15.54 -5.11
CA ASP A 221 -6.99 16.90 -4.76
C ASP A 221 -5.47 17.21 -4.78
N LYS A 222 -4.63 16.20 -5.06
CA LYS A 222 -3.16 16.28 -5.03
C LYS A 222 -2.51 16.46 -6.40
N GLY A 223 -3.29 16.66 -7.46
CA GLY A 223 -2.76 16.76 -8.82
C GLY A 223 -1.75 17.91 -9.05
N LEU A 224 -1.70 18.90 -8.16
CA LEU A 224 -0.74 20.01 -8.19
C LEU A 224 0.46 19.82 -7.25
N ASP A 225 0.50 18.72 -6.47
CA ASP A 225 1.68 18.39 -5.67
C ASP A 225 2.88 18.13 -6.59
N PRO A 226 4.04 18.80 -6.39
CA PRO A 226 5.15 18.73 -7.34
C PRO A 226 5.70 17.32 -7.59
N ALA A 227 5.82 16.49 -6.54
CA ALA A 227 6.30 15.12 -6.68
C ALA A 227 5.27 14.24 -7.38
N PHE A 228 4.01 14.35 -6.99
CA PHE A 228 2.92 13.58 -7.59
C PHE A 228 2.67 13.98 -9.05
N SER A 229 2.71 15.27 -9.38
CA SER A 229 2.57 15.80 -10.73
C SER A 229 3.67 15.28 -11.66
N LYS A 230 4.93 15.31 -11.22
CA LYS A 230 6.06 14.74 -11.96
C LYS A 230 5.93 13.22 -12.12
N PHE A 231 5.48 12.53 -11.07
CA PHE A 231 5.22 11.09 -11.13
C PHE A 231 4.17 10.75 -12.19
N ILE A 232 2.99 11.37 -12.16
CA ILE A 232 1.93 11.14 -13.15
C ILE A 232 2.41 11.46 -14.57
N GLY A 233 3.17 12.52 -14.76
CA GLY A 233 3.74 12.88 -16.05
C GLY A 233 4.73 11.84 -16.60
N SER A 234 5.42 11.10 -15.72
CA SER A 234 6.39 10.07 -16.12
C SER A 234 5.77 8.71 -16.48
N LEU A 235 4.47 8.51 -16.22
CA LEU A 235 3.76 7.27 -16.52
C LEU A 235 3.30 7.22 -17.98
N SER A 236 3.18 6.02 -18.53
CA SER A 236 2.46 5.79 -19.79
C SER A 236 0.95 6.01 -19.63
N ALA A 237 0.21 6.21 -20.71
CA ALA A 237 -1.25 6.31 -20.69
C ALA A 237 -1.89 5.11 -19.98
N LYS A 238 -1.38 3.89 -20.20
CA LYS A 238 -1.89 2.67 -19.58
C LYS A 238 -1.63 2.60 -18.07
N GLU A 239 -0.52 3.09 -17.61
CA GLU A 239 -0.21 3.16 -16.18
C GLU A 239 -1.06 4.20 -15.44
N ARG A 240 -1.36 5.32 -16.09
CA ARG A 240 -2.24 6.36 -15.54
C ARG A 240 -3.66 5.89 -15.29
N GLU A 241 -4.16 4.87 -16.02
CA GLU A 241 -5.48 4.27 -15.77
C GLU A 241 -5.61 3.70 -14.35
N ILE A 242 -4.52 3.21 -13.75
CA ILE A 242 -4.49 2.74 -12.35
C ILE A 242 -4.85 3.87 -11.38
N PHE A 243 -4.48 5.11 -11.75
CA PHE A 243 -4.77 6.32 -10.98
C PHE A 243 -6.05 7.01 -11.49
N ARG A 244 -6.94 6.26 -12.16
CA ARG A 244 -8.26 6.68 -12.61
C ARG A 244 -8.28 7.74 -13.71
N PHE A 245 -7.18 7.93 -14.43
CA PHE A 245 -7.24 8.66 -15.67
C PHE A 245 -8.04 7.85 -16.71
N PRO A 246 -8.93 8.46 -17.49
CA PRO A 246 -9.64 7.77 -18.53
C PRO A 246 -8.68 7.06 -19.52
N PRO A 247 -9.09 5.93 -20.12
CA PRO A 247 -8.26 5.28 -21.12
C PRO A 247 -8.06 6.18 -22.35
N ALA A 248 -6.95 5.96 -23.06
CA ALA A 248 -6.69 6.65 -24.33
C ALA A 248 -7.88 6.49 -25.30
N GLY A 249 -8.22 7.57 -26.01
CA GLY A 249 -9.40 7.61 -26.89
C GLY A 249 -10.73 7.94 -26.18
N HIS A 250 -10.73 8.12 -24.85
CA HIS A 250 -11.92 8.59 -24.13
C HIS A 250 -12.27 10.03 -24.53
N SER A 251 -13.56 10.36 -24.59
CA SER A 251 -14.08 11.66 -25.01
C SER A 251 -13.63 12.86 -24.16
N TYR A 252 -13.09 12.61 -22.96
CA TYR A 252 -12.45 13.64 -22.15
C TYR A 252 -11.22 14.24 -22.81
N TYR A 253 -10.48 13.48 -23.61
CA TYR A 253 -9.22 13.93 -24.25
C TYR A 253 -9.50 14.72 -25.51
N THR A 254 -9.75 16.01 -25.32
CA THR A 254 -9.83 17.01 -26.38
C THR A 254 -8.48 17.74 -26.52
N PRO A 255 -8.22 18.44 -27.65
CA PRO A 255 -7.00 19.26 -27.76
C PRO A 255 -6.80 20.23 -26.59
N GLN A 256 -7.88 20.78 -26.03
CA GLN A 256 -7.83 21.70 -24.90
C GLN A 256 -7.45 20.97 -23.61
N THR A 257 -8.07 19.83 -23.32
CA THR A 257 -7.77 19.07 -22.08
C THR A 257 -6.37 18.46 -22.14
N LEU A 258 -5.93 17.98 -23.28
CA LEU A 258 -4.57 17.46 -23.46
C LEU A 258 -3.51 18.55 -23.27
N ALA A 259 -3.71 19.73 -23.81
CA ALA A 259 -2.79 20.86 -23.58
C ALA A 259 -2.74 21.29 -22.10
N ALA A 260 -3.87 21.22 -21.38
CA ALA A 260 -3.92 21.49 -19.96
C ALA A 260 -3.17 20.42 -19.14
N LEU A 261 -3.29 19.14 -19.51
CA LEU A 261 -2.59 18.04 -18.87
C LEU A 261 -1.07 18.12 -19.09
N GLU A 262 -0.61 18.43 -20.30
CA GLU A 262 0.81 18.65 -20.59
C GLU A 262 1.40 19.79 -19.75
N LYS A 263 0.62 20.85 -19.52
CA LYS A 263 1.03 21.96 -18.67
C LYS A 263 1.12 21.58 -17.20
N GLN A 264 0.20 20.73 -16.71
CA GLN A 264 0.11 20.33 -15.31
C GLN A 264 1.11 19.22 -14.95
N TYR A 265 1.34 18.28 -15.84
CA TYR A 265 2.11 17.06 -15.58
C TYR A 265 3.41 17.05 -16.41
N PRO A 266 4.56 17.45 -15.85
CA PRO A 266 5.84 17.44 -16.56
C PRO A 266 6.20 16.04 -17.07
N GLY A 267 6.39 15.89 -18.37
CA GLY A 267 6.65 14.61 -19.05
C GLY A 267 5.43 13.96 -19.71
N TRP A 268 4.24 14.51 -19.53
CA TRP A 268 3.05 14.06 -20.26
C TRP A 268 3.22 14.26 -21.77
N ASN A 269 3.03 13.20 -22.57
CA ASN A 269 3.20 13.22 -24.03
C ASN A 269 1.88 12.88 -24.74
N SER A 270 1.07 13.91 -25.00
CA SER A 270 -0.23 13.71 -25.65
C SER A 270 -0.12 13.16 -27.08
N LYS A 271 0.95 13.51 -27.81
CA LYS A 271 1.09 13.13 -29.22
C LYS A 271 1.36 11.65 -29.43
N GLU A 272 2.01 11.02 -28.47
CA GLU A 272 2.39 9.62 -28.58
C GLU A 272 1.39 8.69 -27.86
N GLU A 273 0.64 9.21 -26.91
CA GLU A 273 -0.13 8.37 -25.98
C GLU A 273 -1.66 8.52 -26.12
N TYR A 274 -2.15 9.62 -26.72
CA TYR A 274 -3.57 9.98 -26.80
C TYR A 274 -3.97 10.44 -28.20
#